data_ecb313162a44fc412265815b5475fd28
#
_entry.id   ecb313162a44fc412265815b5475fd28
#
_cell.length_a   1.000
_cell.length_b   1.000
_cell.length_c   1.000
_cell.angle_alpha   90.00
_cell.angle_beta   90.00
_cell.angle_gamma   90.00
#
_symmetry.space_group_name_H-M   'P 1'
#
loop_
_entity.id
_entity.type
_entity.pdbx_description
1 polymer ?
#
loop_
_entity_poly.entity_id
_entity_poly.type
_entity_poly.pdbx_seq_one_letter_code
_entity_poly.pdbx_strand_id
1 'polypeptide(L)'
;MIKLKVILAALVIIISGSNLMAQDVISPSRKQAIDSLALEKVRDLSKYVSIVGNKDTPWSEANRVIERTLELFAEGALMGVSSINREEVNYYGVREYLERLMALNYDKVNIQWYNIQYISDLERQPDGRYVGVITIYQRFEGTTKEGLKYVDVTKKDVTVYVERKTTQISGRVIGFWDVLLGDIRVTETKPGE
;
A
#
# COMPACT_ATOMS: atom_id res chain seq x y z
N MET A 1 -36.51 -23.17 -54.53
CA MET A 1 -36.60 -23.58 -53.09
C MET A 1 -35.20 -23.72 -52.40
N ILE A 2 -34.08 -23.55 -53.07
CA ILE A 2 -32.74 -23.72 -52.52
C ILE A 2 -32.15 -22.42 -51.91
N LYS A 3 -32.60 -21.24 -52.35
CA LYS A 3 -32.08 -19.93 -51.92
C LYS A 3 -32.55 -19.49 -50.52
N LEU A 4 -33.64 -20.04 -49.97
CA LEU A 4 -34.16 -19.64 -48.67
C LEU A 4 -33.50 -20.39 -47.49
N LYS A 5 -32.92 -21.57 -47.70
CA LYS A 5 -32.22 -22.35 -46.66
C LYS A 5 -30.79 -21.85 -46.37
N VAL A 6 -30.17 -21.14 -47.29
CA VAL A 6 -28.80 -20.62 -47.12
C VAL A 6 -28.81 -19.32 -46.26
N ILE A 7 -29.88 -18.54 -46.30
CA ILE A 7 -30.00 -17.28 -45.53
C ILE A 7 -30.27 -17.60 -44.05
N LEU A 8 -30.91 -18.70 -43.70
CA LEU A 8 -31.19 -19.07 -42.30
C LEU A 8 -29.96 -19.63 -41.57
N ALA A 9 -29.00 -20.20 -42.29
CA ALA A 9 -27.73 -20.70 -41.69
C ALA A 9 -26.71 -19.59 -41.38
N ALA A 10 -26.78 -18.46 -42.06
CA ALA A 10 -25.87 -17.33 -41.83
C ALA A 10 -26.28 -16.46 -40.63
N LEU A 11 -27.54 -16.54 -40.16
CA LEU A 11 -28.04 -15.71 -39.05
C LEU A 11 -27.75 -16.26 -37.66
N VAL A 12 -27.34 -17.55 -37.55
CA VAL A 12 -27.08 -18.20 -36.25
C VAL A 12 -25.66 -18.00 -35.72
N ILE A 13 -24.73 -17.55 -36.54
CA ILE A 13 -23.30 -17.44 -36.17
C ILE A 13 -22.92 -16.07 -35.50
N ILE A 14 -23.83 -15.09 -35.50
CA ILE A 14 -23.51 -13.72 -35.01
C ILE A 14 -23.78 -13.50 -33.50
N ILE A 15 -24.39 -14.49 -32.79
CA ILE A 15 -24.81 -14.31 -31.39
C ILE A 15 -23.79 -14.86 -30.35
N SER A 16 -22.65 -15.41 -30.77
CA SER A 16 -21.71 -16.07 -29.85
C SER A 16 -20.49 -15.23 -29.45
N GLY A 17 -20.49 -13.92 -29.69
CA GLY A 17 -19.30 -13.09 -29.57
C GLY A 17 -19.29 -11.97 -28.49
N SER A 18 -20.19 -11.96 -27.50
CA SER A 18 -20.27 -10.76 -26.64
C SER A 18 -20.42 -11.03 -25.12
N ASN A 19 -19.75 -12.03 -24.58
CA ASN A 19 -19.81 -12.26 -23.12
C ASN A 19 -18.44 -12.38 -22.42
N LEU A 20 -17.39 -11.71 -22.88
CA LEU A 20 -16.06 -11.84 -22.25
C LEU A 20 -15.48 -10.55 -21.66
N MET A 21 -16.21 -9.43 -21.63
CA MET A 21 -15.66 -8.15 -21.12
C MET A 21 -16.35 -7.60 -19.86
N ALA A 22 -17.18 -8.36 -19.15
CA ALA A 22 -17.95 -7.82 -18.02
C ALA A 22 -17.38 -8.12 -16.62
N GLN A 23 -16.16 -8.66 -16.48
CA GLN A 23 -15.63 -9.11 -15.18
C GLN A 23 -14.57 -8.21 -14.53
N ASP A 24 -14.15 -7.13 -15.15
CA ASP A 24 -13.04 -6.31 -14.65
C ASP A 24 -13.44 -5.07 -13.84
N VAL A 25 -14.73 -4.80 -13.66
CA VAL A 25 -15.19 -3.66 -12.86
C VAL A 25 -15.36 -4.10 -11.41
N ILE A 26 -14.72 -3.36 -10.49
CA ILE A 26 -14.88 -3.60 -9.05
C ILE A 26 -16.31 -3.21 -8.64
N SER A 27 -17.11 -4.19 -8.15
CA SER A 27 -18.44 -3.91 -7.63
C SER A 27 -18.38 -3.05 -6.36
N PRO A 28 -19.44 -2.28 -6.02
CA PRO A 28 -19.44 -1.41 -4.82
C PRO A 28 -19.12 -2.16 -3.51
N SER A 29 -19.67 -3.37 -3.33
CA SER A 29 -19.38 -4.19 -2.14
C SER A 29 -17.92 -4.66 -2.11
N ARG A 30 -17.36 -4.98 -3.27
CA ARG A 30 -15.95 -5.36 -3.38
C ARG A 30 -15.03 -4.16 -3.16
N LYS A 31 -15.40 -2.97 -3.67
CA LYS A 31 -14.66 -1.73 -3.38
C LYS A 31 -14.57 -1.49 -1.87
N GLN A 32 -15.68 -1.59 -1.15
CA GLN A 32 -15.69 -1.43 0.31
C GLN A 32 -14.76 -2.44 1.02
N ALA A 33 -14.74 -3.70 0.59
CA ALA A 33 -13.83 -4.70 1.14
C ALA A 33 -12.35 -4.38 0.86
N ILE A 34 -12.04 -3.91 -0.36
CA ILE A 34 -10.70 -3.48 -0.75
C ILE A 34 -10.25 -2.26 0.07
N ASP A 35 -11.11 -1.25 0.21
CA ASP A 35 -10.84 -0.05 0.99
C ASP A 35 -10.54 -0.41 2.45
N SER A 36 -11.33 -1.31 3.04
CA SER A 36 -11.11 -1.82 4.40
C SER A 36 -9.77 -2.53 4.55
N LEU A 37 -9.42 -3.40 3.59
CA LEU A 37 -8.16 -4.12 3.59
C LEU A 37 -6.95 -3.18 3.41
N ALA A 38 -7.06 -2.17 2.55
CA ALA A 38 -6.01 -1.17 2.36
C ALA A 38 -5.75 -0.39 3.64
N LEU A 39 -6.82 0.07 4.31
CA LEU A 39 -6.71 0.77 5.60
C LEU A 39 -6.12 -0.14 6.70
N GLU A 40 -6.46 -1.44 6.72
CA GLU A 40 -5.89 -2.41 7.65
C GLU A 40 -4.38 -2.56 7.42
N LYS A 41 -3.93 -2.73 6.16
CA LYS A 41 -2.50 -2.81 5.84
C LYS A 41 -1.71 -1.57 6.27
N VAL A 42 -2.28 -0.37 6.09
CA VAL A 42 -1.64 0.87 6.57
C VAL A 42 -1.57 0.92 8.11
N ARG A 43 -2.60 0.44 8.81
CA ARG A 43 -2.56 0.33 10.27
C ARG A 43 -1.52 -0.69 10.75
N ASP A 44 -1.38 -1.81 10.06
CA ASP A 44 -0.36 -2.80 10.38
C ASP A 44 1.05 -2.27 10.12
N LEU A 45 1.24 -1.56 8.99
CA LEU A 45 2.50 -0.85 8.73
C LEU A 45 2.83 0.14 9.84
N SER A 46 1.85 0.91 10.33
CA SER A 46 2.04 1.83 11.46
C SER A 46 2.55 1.11 12.72
N LYS A 47 1.95 -0.05 13.07
CA LYS A 47 2.41 -0.88 14.19
C LYS A 47 3.84 -1.40 13.97
N TYR A 48 4.14 -1.90 12.77
CA TYR A 48 5.46 -2.44 12.45
C TYR A 48 6.55 -1.37 12.49
N VAL A 49 6.29 -0.17 11.92
CA VAL A 49 7.20 0.97 12.01
C VAL A 49 7.46 1.37 13.46
N SER A 50 6.42 1.37 14.31
CA SER A 50 6.56 1.66 15.74
C SER A 50 7.41 0.61 16.46
N ILE A 51 7.23 -0.68 16.17
CA ILE A 51 8.01 -1.78 16.77
C ILE A 51 9.48 -1.68 16.34
N VAL A 52 9.74 -1.52 15.04
CA VAL A 52 11.11 -1.42 14.50
C VAL A 52 11.84 -0.18 15.01
N GLY A 53 11.13 0.94 15.18
CA GLY A 53 11.70 2.19 15.71
C GLY A 53 11.95 2.17 17.22
N ASN A 54 11.23 1.35 17.98
CA ASN A 54 11.37 1.29 19.42
C ASN A 54 12.70 0.67 19.83
N LYS A 55 13.48 1.41 20.63
CA LYS A 55 14.84 1.03 21.08
C LYS A 55 14.85 -0.13 22.08
N ASP A 56 13.71 -0.42 22.70
CA ASP A 56 13.55 -1.57 23.61
C ASP A 56 13.23 -2.87 22.84
N THR A 57 12.93 -2.80 21.54
CA THR A 57 12.66 -3.99 20.73
C THR A 57 13.95 -4.77 20.46
N PRO A 58 14.02 -6.07 20.78
CA PRO A 58 15.17 -6.89 20.46
C PRO A 58 15.43 -6.95 18.95
N TRP A 59 16.70 -6.94 18.55
CA TRP A 59 17.11 -6.98 17.13
C TRP A 59 16.50 -8.16 16.35
N SER A 60 16.41 -9.32 16.97
CA SER A 60 15.81 -10.52 16.37
C SER A 60 14.31 -10.35 16.10
N GLU A 61 13.61 -9.62 16.96
CA GLU A 61 12.19 -9.29 16.76
C GLU A 61 12.03 -8.23 15.72
N ALA A 62 12.80 -7.13 15.76
CA ALA A 62 12.77 -6.07 14.76
C ALA A 62 13.00 -6.63 13.35
N ASN A 63 14.00 -7.52 13.16
CA ASN A 63 14.24 -8.16 11.86
C ASN A 63 13.06 -9.02 11.38
N ARG A 64 12.40 -9.78 12.27
CA ARG A 64 11.19 -10.53 11.89
C ARG A 64 10.04 -9.60 11.47
N VAL A 65 9.91 -8.45 12.14
CA VAL A 65 8.89 -7.45 11.79
C VAL A 65 9.23 -6.78 10.46
N ILE A 66 10.52 -6.53 10.16
CA ILE A 66 10.95 -6.04 8.84
C ILE A 66 10.51 -7.00 7.74
N GLU A 67 10.78 -8.31 7.85
CA GLU A 67 10.35 -9.28 6.85
C GLU A 67 8.82 -9.26 6.61
N ARG A 68 8.02 -9.23 7.69
CA ARG A 68 6.56 -9.11 7.58
C ARG A 68 6.12 -7.79 6.95
N THR A 69 6.85 -6.71 7.21
CA THR A 69 6.55 -5.41 6.63
C THR A 69 6.71 -5.42 5.12
N LEU A 70 7.74 -6.10 4.61
CA LEU A 70 7.97 -6.20 3.17
C LEU A 70 6.82 -6.89 2.43
N GLU A 71 6.12 -7.83 3.07
CA GLU A 71 4.94 -8.51 2.49
C GLU A 71 3.75 -7.57 2.27
N LEU A 72 3.73 -6.39 2.89
CA LEU A 72 2.67 -5.40 2.67
C LEU A 72 2.87 -4.62 1.37
N PHE A 73 4.08 -4.58 0.81
CA PHE A 73 4.47 -3.67 -0.26
C PHE A 73 4.56 -4.34 -1.62
N ALA A 74 4.30 -3.56 -2.66
CA ALA A 74 4.68 -3.89 -4.02
C ALA A 74 6.21 -3.86 -4.18
N GLU A 75 6.71 -4.65 -5.13
CA GLU A 75 8.14 -4.67 -5.45
C GLU A 75 8.64 -3.28 -5.87
N GLY A 76 9.81 -2.89 -5.37
CA GLY A 76 10.44 -1.60 -5.69
C GLY A 76 9.83 -0.38 -5.00
N ALA A 77 8.88 -0.55 -4.08
CA ALA A 77 8.27 0.56 -3.34
C ALA A 77 9.30 1.35 -2.53
N LEU A 78 9.12 2.67 -2.49
CA LEU A 78 10.00 3.62 -1.82
C LEU A 78 9.33 4.30 -0.64
N MET A 79 10.11 4.56 0.41
CA MET A 79 9.69 5.28 1.61
C MET A 79 10.34 6.67 1.64
N GLY A 80 9.52 7.73 1.58
CA GLY A 80 9.98 9.12 1.72
C GLY A 80 10.27 9.47 3.18
N VAL A 81 11.43 10.13 3.39
CA VAL A 81 11.90 10.62 4.68
C VAL A 81 12.27 12.08 4.56
N SER A 82 11.74 12.90 5.44
CA SER A 82 12.04 14.31 5.58
C SER A 82 12.42 14.64 7.03
N SER A 83 12.90 15.83 7.25
CA SER A 83 13.22 16.36 8.57
C SER A 83 13.04 17.88 8.54
N ILE A 84 12.62 18.49 9.65
CA ILE A 84 12.54 19.95 9.78
C ILE A 84 13.91 20.63 9.60
N ASN A 85 15.00 19.89 9.71
CA ASN A 85 16.36 20.39 9.56
C ASN A 85 16.91 20.23 8.13
N ARG A 86 16.11 19.72 7.18
CA ARG A 86 16.50 19.50 5.78
C ARG A 86 15.36 19.89 4.86
N GLU A 87 15.67 20.54 3.76
CA GLU A 87 14.68 20.88 2.72
C GLU A 87 14.35 19.68 1.82
N GLU A 88 15.31 18.76 1.65
CA GLU A 88 15.18 17.64 0.73
C GLU A 88 14.47 16.44 1.37
N VAL A 89 13.60 15.80 0.58
CA VAL A 89 13.02 14.50 0.89
C VAL A 89 13.91 13.41 0.31
N ASN A 90 14.41 12.52 1.16
CA ASN A 90 15.14 11.33 0.73
C ASN A 90 14.20 10.15 0.56
N TYR A 91 14.47 9.32 -0.45
CA TYR A 91 13.71 8.10 -0.71
C TYR A 91 14.59 6.88 -0.54
N TYR A 92 14.09 5.89 0.18
CA TYR A 92 14.77 4.63 0.46
C TYR A 92 13.87 3.45 0.11
N GLY A 93 14.44 2.33 -0.32
CA GLY A 93 13.69 1.08 -0.37
C GLY A 93 13.12 0.72 1.01
N VAL A 94 12.00 0.00 1.05
CA VAL A 94 11.29 -0.29 2.31
C VAL A 94 12.21 -0.94 3.35
N ARG A 95 13.00 -1.95 2.95
CA ARG A 95 13.97 -2.61 3.85
C ARG A 95 14.99 -1.62 4.39
N GLU A 96 15.63 -0.85 3.50
CA GLU A 96 16.66 0.12 3.88
C GLU A 96 16.09 1.17 4.85
N TYR A 97 14.87 1.67 4.60
CA TYR A 97 14.20 2.59 5.50
C TYR A 97 14.05 2.00 6.91
N LEU A 98 13.59 0.77 7.02
CA LEU A 98 13.35 0.12 8.31
C LEU A 98 14.66 -0.19 9.04
N GLU A 99 15.71 -0.61 8.34
CA GLU A 99 17.04 -0.82 8.91
C GLU A 99 17.66 0.51 9.42
N ARG A 100 17.51 1.60 8.65
CA ARG A 100 17.92 2.95 9.08
C ARG A 100 17.14 3.42 10.31
N LEU A 101 15.83 3.13 10.37
CA LEU A 101 14.98 3.46 11.50
C LEU A 101 15.46 2.73 12.78
N MET A 102 15.75 1.44 12.64
CA MET A 102 16.31 0.63 13.74
C MET A 102 17.66 1.16 14.23
N ALA A 103 18.48 1.67 13.29
CA ALA A 103 19.83 2.17 13.56
C ALA A 103 19.89 3.65 13.99
N LEU A 104 18.76 4.37 14.12
CA LEU A 104 18.75 5.77 14.56
C LEU A 104 19.47 5.95 15.90
N ASN A 105 20.35 6.96 15.99
CA ASN A 105 21.13 7.26 17.19
C ASN A 105 20.32 8.09 18.20
N TYR A 106 19.24 7.53 18.71
CA TYR A 106 18.42 8.02 19.82
C TYR A 106 18.39 6.99 20.93
N ASP A 107 18.26 7.43 22.17
CA ASP A 107 18.03 6.57 23.33
C ASP A 107 16.58 6.07 23.36
N LYS A 108 15.65 6.95 22.97
CA LYS A 108 14.22 6.63 22.84
C LYS A 108 13.69 7.13 21.51
N VAL A 109 12.85 6.33 20.87
CA VAL A 109 12.13 6.68 19.65
C VAL A 109 10.66 6.30 19.83
N ASN A 110 9.78 7.27 19.54
CA ASN A 110 8.34 7.05 19.49
C ASN A 110 7.81 7.51 18.12
N ILE A 111 7.11 6.63 17.43
CA ILE A 111 6.51 6.91 16.13
C ILE A 111 5.03 6.56 16.20
N GLN A 112 4.19 7.55 15.88
CA GLN A 112 2.75 7.39 15.88
C GLN A 112 2.18 7.85 14.54
N TRP A 113 1.31 7.03 13.96
CA TRP A 113 0.53 7.39 12.79
C TRP A 113 -0.90 7.66 13.20
N TYR A 114 -1.48 8.73 12.68
CA TYR A 114 -2.84 9.13 12.99
C TYR A 114 -3.51 9.76 11.76
N ASN A 115 -4.83 10.01 11.85
CA ASN A 115 -5.64 10.55 10.76
C ASN A 115 -5.46 9.76 9.45
N ILE A 116 -5.51 8.42 9.55
CA ILE A 116 -5.42 7.54 8.39
C ILE A 116 -6.73 7.64 7.60
N GLN A 117 -6.70 8.29 6.44
CA GLN A 117 -7.88 8.57 5.64
C GLN A 117 -7.67 8.18 4.17
N TYR A 118 -8.69 7.61 3.57
CA TYR A 118 -8.73 7.39 2.14
C TYR A 118 -9.07 8.72 1.45
N ILE A 119 -8.23 9.22 0.56
CA ILE A 119 -8.41 10.52 -0.09
C ILE A 119 -8.81 10.42 -1.57
N SER A 120 -8.60 9.29 -2.19
CA SER A 120 -8.95 9.10 -3.59
C SER A 120 -9.77 7.83 -3.82
N ASP A 121 -10.62 7.88 -4.83
CA ASP A 121 -11.20 6.67 -5.38
C ASP A 121 -10.15 5.84 -6.09
N LEU A 122 -10.42 4.53 -6.21
CA LEU A 122 -9.58 3.62 -6.96
C LEU A 122 -9.71 3.91 -8.46
N GLU A 123 -8.63 4.36 -9.08
CA GLU A 123 -8.56 4.64 -10.50
C GLU A 123 -7.92 3.47 -11.27
N ARG A 124 -8.60 3.00 -12.32
CA ARG A 124 -8.08 1.92 -13.16
C ARG A 124 -6.93 2.45 -14.03
N GLN A 125 -5.80 1.76 -14.00
CA GLN A 125 -4.63 2.06 -14.80
C GLN A 125 -4.66 1.30 -16.14
N PRO A 126 -3.87 1.73 -17.14
CA PRO A 126 -3.79 1.05 -18.44
C PRO A 126 -3.31 -0.42 -18.35
N ASP A 127 -2.53 -0.77 -17.33
CA ASP A 127 -2.06 -2.13 -17.06
C ASP A 127 -3.10 -3.02 -16.35
N GLY A 128 -4.30 -2.50 -16.11
CA GLY A 128 -5.43 -3.22 -15.49
C GLY A 128 -5.45 -3.18 -13.96
N ARG A 129 -4.41 -2.67 -13.30
CA ARG A 129 -4.40 -2.44 -11.85
C ARG A 129 -5.28 -1.25 -11.50
N TYR A 130 -5.72 -1.19 -10.23
CA TYR A 130 -6.31 0.02 -9.67
C TYR A 130 -5.35 0.66 -8.70
N VAL A 131 -5.33 1.99 -8.67
CA VAL A 131 -4.47 2.79 -7.80
C VAL A 131 -5.33 3.74 -6.98
N GLY A 132 -5.05 3.81 -5.69
CA GLY A 132 -5.61 4.78 -4.76
C GLY A 132 -4.54 5.37 -3.87
N VAL A 133 -4.91 6.36 -3.07
CA VAL A 133 -3.99 7.04 -2.15
C VAL A 133 -4.63 7.13 -0.77
N ILE A 134 -3.86 6.79 0.26
CA ILE A 134 -4.24 6.96 1.67
C ILE A 134 -3.32 8.02 2.26
N THR A 135 -3.89 9.09 2.79
CA THR A 135 -3.12 10.08 3.55
C THR A 135 -3.03 9.69 5.02
N ILE A 136 -1.84 9.88 5.57
CA ILE A 136 -1.53 9.69 6.99
C ILE A 136 -0.76 10.89 7.53
N TYR A 137 -0.81 11.06 8.84
CA TYR A 137 0.10 11.92 9.59
C TYR A 137 0.96 11.05 10.48
N GLN A 138 2.29 11.26 10.42
CA GLN A 138 3.28 10.60 11.26
C GLN A 138 3.86 11.63 12.23
N ARG A 139 3.75 11.37 13.53
CA ARG A 139 4.53 12.06 14.56
C ARG A 139 5.75 11.21 14.88
N PHE A 140 6.92 11.80 14.74
CA PHE A 140 8.19 11.22 15.18
C PHE A 140 8.69 11.98 16.40
N GLU A 141 9.13 11.26 17.41
CA GLU A 141 9.78 11.80 18.60
C GLU A 141 11.03 10.98 18.90
N GLY A 142 12.19 11.64 18.88
CA GLY A 142 13.48 11.06 19.25
C GLY A 142 14.07 11.80 20.46
N THR A 143 14.58 11.05 21.44
CA THR A 143 15.26 11.61 22.62
C THR A 143 16.67 11.04 22.69
N THR A 144 17.68 11.91 22.80
CA THR A 144 19.09 11.49 22.99
C THR A 144 19.36 11.12 24.46
N LYS A 145 20.52 10.53 24.73
CA LYS A 145 20.96 10.21 26.09
C LYS A 145 21.10 11.44 26.99
N GLU A 146 21.43 12.58 26.41
CA GLU A 146 21.53 13.88 27.08
C GLU A 146 20.19 14.56 27.31
N GLY A 147 19.08 13.89 26.90
CA GLY A 147 17.71 14.39 27.07
C GLY A 147 17.26 15.42 26.00
N LEU A 148 18.06 15.64 24.95
CA LEU A 148 17.64 16.48 23.84
C LEU A 148 16.51 15.80 23.06
N LYS A 149 15.46 16.55 22.79
CA LYS A 149 14.29 16.06 22.04
C LYS A 149 14.24 16.63 20.63
N TYR A 150 13.93 15.75 19.69
CA TYR A 150 13.56 16.11 18.33
C TYR A 150 12.12 15.62 18.10
N VAL A 151 11.25 16.51 17.61
CA VAL A 151 9.87 16.17 17.31
C VAL A 151 9.48 16.77 15.96
N ASP A 152 8.95 15.96 15.07
CA ASP A 152 8.29 16.43 13.86
C ASP A 152 6.94 15.75 13.62
N VAL A 153 6.15 16.39 12.77
CA VAL A 153 4.93 15.85 12.19
C VAL A 153 5.04 15.91 10.68
N THR A 154 4.93 14.76 10.06
CA THR A 154 5.02 14.61 8.60
C THR A 154 3.69 14.12 8.05
N LYS A 155 3.13 14.84 7.07
CA LYS A 155 2.03 14.37 6.25
C LYS A 155 2.59 13.52 5.12
N LYS A 156 2.02 12.33 4.90
CA LYS A 156 2.48 11.38 3.88
C LYS A 156 1.30 10.82 3.11
N ASP A 157 1.53 10.57 1.84
CA ASP A 157 0.61 9.87 0.94
C ASP A 157 1.15 8.48 0.64
N VAL A 158 0.36 7.47 0.97
CA VAL A 158 0.63 6.05 0.74
C VAL A 158 -0.11 5.62 -0.51
N THR A 159 0.61 5.24 -1.55
CA THR A 159 0.02 4.65 -2.75
C THR A 159 -0.51 3.25 -2.44
N VAL A 160 -1.69 2.92 -2.94
CA VAL A 160 -2.30 1.60 -2.82
C VAL A 160 -2.49 1.03 -4.21
N TYR A 161 -1.95 -0.15 -4.46
CA TYR A 161 -2.18 -0.94 -5.67
C TYR A 161 -3.19 -2.05 -5.39
N VAL A 162 -4.15 -2.20 -6.29
CA VAL A 162 -5.12 -3.29 -6.25
C VAL A 162 -5.07 -4.01 -7.58
N GLU A 163 -4.70 -5.29 -7.54
CA GLU A 163 -4.54 -6.11 -8.74
C GLU A 163 -5.32 -7.42 -8.62
N ARG A 164 -5.75 -7.94 -9.76
CA ARG A 164 -6.41 -9.23 -9.81
C ARG A 164 -5.36 -10.32 -9.95
N LYS A 165 -5.32 -11.22 -8.97
CA LYS A 165 -4.49 -12.43 -8.99
C LYS A 165 -5.34 -13.68 -9.11
N THR A 166 -4.72 -14.76 -9.54
CA THR A 166 -5.33 -16.09 -9.57
C THR A 166 -4.46 -17.07 -8.80
N THR A 167 -5.10 -17.98 -8.10
CA THR A 167 -4.44 -19.12 -7.45
C THR A 167 -5.17 -20.40 -7.81
N GLN A 168 -4.45 -21.52 -7.73
CA GLN A 168 -5.06 -22.84 -7.96
C GLN A 168 -5.23 -23.57 -6.63
N ILE A 169 -6.48 -23.87 -6.28
CA ILE A 169 -6.83 -24.63 -5.08
C ILE A 169 -7.59 -25.88 -5.52
N SER A 170 -7.07 -27.07 -5.20
CA SER A 170 -7.69 -28.37 -5.55
C SER A 170 -8.08 -28.48 -7.02
N GLY A 171 -7.20 -28.01 -7.93
CA GLY A 171 -7.40 -28.05 -9.38
C GLY A 171 -8.33 -26.96 -9.95
N ARG A 172 -8.92 -26.10 -9.10
CA ARG A 172 -9.77 -24.98 -9.54
C ARG A 172 -8.98 -23.67 -9.50
N VAL A 173 -9.09 -22.89 -10.58
CA VAL A 173 -8.53 -21.54 -10.62
C VAL A 173 -9.49 -20.58 -9.93
N ILE A 174 -9.01 -19.92 -8.87
CA ILE A 174 -9.76 -18.94 -8.09
C ILE A 174 -9.11 -17.59 -8.29
N GLY A 175 -9.90 -16.60 -8.73
CA GLY A 175 -9.47 -15.20 -8.83
C GLY A 175 -9.76 -14.44 -7.53
N PHE A 176 -8.78 -13.64 -7.08
CA PHE A 176 -8.94 -12.74 -5.94
C PHE A 176 -8.30 -11.37 -6.22
N TRP A 177 -8.66 -10.38 -5.42
CA TRP A 177 -8.04 -9.07 -5.48
C TRP A 177 -6.97 -8.99 -4.40
N ASP A 178 -5.74 -8.69 -4.81
CA ASP A 178 -4.62 -8.44 -3.92
C ASP A 178 -4.46 -6.94 -3.73
N VAL A 179 -4.14 -6.53 -2.52
CA VAL A 179 -3.92 -5.13 -2.14
C VAL A 179 -2.49 -5.00 -1.64
N LEU A 180 -1.69 -4.17 -2.29
CA LEU A 180 -0.30 -3.90 -1.92
C LEU A 180 -0.10 -2.40 -1.71
N LEU A 181 0.74 -2.04 -0.76
CA LEU A 181 1.20 -0.68 -0.58
C LEU A 181 2.31 -0.37 -1.59
N GLY A 182 2.30 0.81 -2.15
CA GLY A 182 3.33 1.33 -3.02
C GLY A 182 4.19 2.38 -2.32
N ASP A 183 4.65 3.37 -3.10
CA ASP A 183 5.46 4.46 -2.57
C ASP A 183 4.74 5.22 -1.46
N ILE A 184 5.51 5.60 -0.47
CA ILE A 184 5.08 6.53 0.59
C ILE A 184 5.80 7.85 0.38
N ARG A 185 5.06 8.86 -0.04
CA ARG A 185 5.59 10.19 -0.36
C ARG A 185 5.34 11.16 0.76
N VAL A 186 6.34 11.99 1.06
CA VAL A 186 6.18 13.11 1.98
C VAL A 186 5.55 14.27 1.22
N THR A 187 4.49 14.84 1.79
CA THR A 187 3.80 16.02 1.24
C THR A 187 4.05 17.26 2.08
N GLU A 188 4.28 17.10 3.36
CA GLU A 188 4.55 18.22 4.27
C GLU A 188 5.31 17.74 5.51
N THR A 189 6.21 18.57 6.07
CA THR A 189 6.86 18.33 7.36
C THR A 189 6.85 19.61 8.18
N LYS A 190 6.44 19.50 9.44
CA LYS A 190 6.35 20.60 10.40
C LYS A 190 7.02 20.22 11.72
N PRO A 191 7.51 21.21 12.50
CA PRO A 191 7.85 20.96 13.88
C PRO A 191 6.65 20.37 14.64
N GLY A 192 6.91 19.36 15.47
CA GLY A 192 5.91 18.82 16.40
C GLY A 192 5.90 19.64 17.69
N GLU A 193 4.71 19.85 18.23
CA GLU A 193 4.54 20.43 19.57
C GLU A 193 4.79 19.38 20.67
#